data_39721226076667a02b33d41a0420c8cc
#
_entry.id   39721226076667a02b33d41a0420c8cc
#
_cell.length_a   1.000
_cell.length_b   1.000
_cell.length_c   1.000
_cell.angle_alpha   90.00
_cell.angle_beta   90.00
_cell.angle_gamma   90.00
#
_symmetry.space_group_name_H-M   'P 1'
#
loop_
_entity.id
_entity.type
_entity.pdbx_description
1 polymer ?
#
loop_
_entity_poly.entity_id
_entity_poly.type
_entity_poly.pdbx_seq_one_letter_code
_entity_poly.pdbx_strand_id
1 'polypeptide(L)'
;MATYIHFGKQPDVLKHLVLCEVLRRESSSIYVETNSACAIYPMKQTPEQQYGIYHFLEKVAEGDNQDLKDSTYFQLEYTEMQGGCYLGSPALAMKIAGRKAQRFIFFDLEKSALDNVALFAERADLLPSVHLYHTDSLEGVIALLPSLRKDTFVHIDPYEIDKKGTSG
;
A
#
# COMPACT_ATOMS: atom_id res chain seq x y z
N MET A 1 2.80 12.22 14.29
CA MET A 1 3.92 11.62 13.52
C MET A 1 3.57 10.16 13.34
N ALA A 2 3.57 9.62 12.14
CA ALA A 2 3.22 8.21 11.92
C ALA A 2 4.22 7.32 12.64
N THR A 3 3.70 6.30 13.33
CA THR A 3 4.47 5.36 14.18
C THR A 3 5.25 4.35 13.33
N TYR A 4 4.85 4.17 12.07
CA TYR A 4 5.47 3.23 11.15
C TYR A 4 6.82 3.75 10.64
N ILE A 5 7.89 3.15 11.12
CA ILE A 5 9.29 3.53 10.81
C ILE A 5 10.02 2.48 9.96
N HIS A 6 9.47 1.27 9.86
CA HIS A 6 10.03 0.16 9.10
C HIS A 6 9.26 0.02 7.78
N PHE A 7 9.83 0.51 6.71
CA PHE A 7 9.26 0.47 5.36
C PHE A 7 10.37 0.44 4.30
N GLY A 8 10.04 -0.01 3.10
CA GLY A 8 10.96 -0.10 1.98
C GLY A 8 12.03 -1.19 2.12
N LYS A 9 11.79 -2.22 2.97
CA LYS A 9 12.62 -3.43 3.10
C LYS A 9 12.42 -4.35 1.90
N GLN A 10 13.28 -5.36 1.77
CA GLN A 10 13.14 -6.39 0.72
C GLN A 10 11.75 -7.06 0.70
N PRO A 11 11.16 -7.47 1.84
CA PRO A 11 9.80 -8.03 1.82
C PRO A 11 8.76 -7.05 1.30
N ASP A 12 8.85 -5.76 1.64
CA ASP A 12 7.90 -4.75 1.17
C ASP A 12 8.02 -4.56 -0.35
N VAL A 13 9.23 -4.52 -0.88
CA VAL A 13 9.49 -4.44 -2.32
C VAL A 13 8.81 -5.61 -3.04
N LEU A 14 9.00 -6.84 -2.56
CA LEU A 14 8.40 -8.02 -3.16
C LEU A 14 6.87 -7.99 -3.09
N LYS A 15 6.30 -7.70 -1.91
CA LYS A 15 4.84 -7.64 -1.71
C LYS A 15 4.20 -6.58 -2.60
N HIS A 16 4.80 -5.40 -2.65
CA HIS A 16 4.27 -4.29 -3.44
C HIS A 16 4.43 -4.51 -4.95
N LEU A 17 5.51 -5.14 -5.40
CA LEU A 17 5.68 -5.53 -6.80
C LEU A 17 4.53 -6.46 -7.24
N VAL A 18 4.24 -7.49 -6.43
CA VAL A 18 3.14 -8.43 -6.69
C VAL A 18 1.79 -7.71 -6.61
N LEU A 19 1.55 -6.89 -5.59
CA LEU A 19 0.32 -6.12 -5.43
C LEU A 19 0.04 -5.25 -6.65
N CYS A 20 1.03 -4.48 -7.12
CA CYS A 20 0.89 -3.62 -8.29
C CYS A 20 0.54 -4.41 -9.55
N GLU A 21 1.17 -5.57 -9.75
CA GLU A 21 0.92 -6.39 -10.93
C GLU A 21 -0.48 -7.02 -10.90
N VAL A 22 -0.95 -7.45 -9.73
CA VAL A 22 -2.32 -7.94 -9.57
C VAL A 22 -3.33 -6.81 -9.80
N LEU A 23 -3.16 -5.65 -9.16
CA LEU A 23 -4.08 -4.51 -9.31
C LEU A 23 -4.15 -3.98 -10.75
N ARG A 24 -3.05 -4.07 -11.50
CA ARG A 24 -3.03 -3.70 -12.91
C ARG A 24 -3.88 -4.64 -13.77
N ARG A 25 -3.94 -5.91 -13.43
CA ARG A 25 -4.68 -6.96 -14.19
C ARG A 25 -6.13 -7.07 -13.77
N GLU A 26 -6.41 -6.85 -12.48
CA GLU A 26 -7.73 -6.96 -11.91
C GLU A 26 -8.51 -5.64 -11.99
N SER A 27 -9.77 -5.73 -12.36
CA SER A 27 -10.67 -4.56 -12.44
C SER A 27 -11.68 -4.62 -11.30
N SER A 28 -11.20 -4.39 -10.07
CA SER A 28 -12.07 -4.40 -8.88
C SER A 28 -12.74 -3.04 -8.68
N SER A 29 -14.05 -3.04 -8.38
CA SER A 29 -14.77 -1.80 -8.06
C SER A 29 -14.58 -1.35 -6.62
N ILE A 30 -14.19 -2.27 -5.73
CA ILE A 30 -13.92 -2.01 -4.32
C ILE A 30 -12.55 -2.58 -3.96
N TYR A 31 -11.71 -1.75 -3.37
CA TYR A 31 -10.45 -2.15 -2.77
C TYR A 31 -10.56 -2.08 -1.24
N VAL A 32 -10.19 -3.14 -0.56
CA VAL A 32 -10.16 -3.21 0.92
C VAL A 32 -8.75 -3.58 1.36
N GLU A 33 -8.22 -2.89 2.35
CA GLU A 33 -6.92 -3.19 2.95
C GLU A 33 -7.02 -3.27 4.47
N THR A 34 -6.52 -4.37 5.05
CA THR A 34 -6.72 -4.67 6.46
C THR A 34 -5.74 -3.95 7.38
N ASN A 35 -4.51 -3.76 6.97
CA ASN A 35 -3.46 -3.15 7.78
C ASN A 35 -2.74 -2.10 6.92
N SER A 36 -3.41 -0.97 6.73
CA SER A 36 -3.05 -0.04 5.66
C SER A 36 -1.72 0.69 5.89
N ALA A 37 -1.35 0.94 7.14
CA ALA A 37 -0.24 1.82 7.48
C ALA A 37 -0.33 3.17 6.75
N CYS A 38 0.78 3.78 6.34
CA CYS A 38 0.75 5.07 5.66
C CYS A 38 0.73 4.92 4.14
N ALA A 39 0.09 5.87 3.45
CA ALA A 39 0.13 5.96 1.99
C ALA A 39 1.48 6.46 1.48
N ILE A 40 2.14 7.37 2.21
CA ILE A 40 3.41 7.96 1.78
C ILE A 40 4.35 8.12 2.96
N TYR A 41 5.63 7.84 2.73
CA TYR A 41 6.70 7.93 3.73
C TYR A 41 7.86 8.77 3.21
N PRO A 42 8.43 9.66 4.05
CA PRO A 42 9.70 10.32 3.71
C PRO A 42 10.85 9.32 3.80
N MET A 43 11.68 9.26 2.78
CA MET A 43 12.87 8.38 2.73
C MET A 43 13.91 8.77 3.78
N LYS A 44 14.56 7.79 4.39
CA LYS A 44 15.52 7.99 5.50
C LYS A 44 16.89 7.38 5.29
N GLN A 45 17.12 6.67 4.21
CA GLN A 45 18.39 5.97 3.93
C GLN A 45 18.85 5.01 5.05
N THR A 46 17.89 4.34 5.70
CA THR A 46 18.22 3.32 6.70
C THR A 46 18.88 2.10 6.03
N PRO A 47 19.65 1.27 6.76
CA PRO A 47 20.19 0.02 6.20
C PRO A 47 19.14 -0.87 5.57
N GLU A 48 17.95 -0.98 6.16
CA GLU A 48 16.82 -1.76 5.62
C GLU A 48 16.39 -1.23 4.25
N GLN A 49 16.33 0.10 4.08
CA GLN A 49 15.97 0.74 2.81
C GLN A 49 17.10 0.61 1.78
N GLN A 50 18.36 0.68 2.21
CA GLN A 50 19.53 0.52 1.32
C GLN A 50 19.53 -0.88 0.67
N TYR A 51 19.26 -1.93 1.44
CA TYR A 51 19.16 -3.31 0.93
C TYR A 51 17.79 -3.65 0.33
N GLY A 52 16.79 -2.80 0.52
CA GLY A 52 15.44 -2.93 -0.02
C GLY A 52 15.23 -2.07 -1.27
N ILE A 53 14.44 -1.01 -1.11
CA ILE A 53 13.96 -0.18 -2.23
C ILE A 53 15.09 0.50 -3.01
N TYR A 54 16.15 1.03 -2.34
CA TYR A 54 17.26 1.67 -3.06
C TYR A 54 17.98 0.67 -3.95
N HIS A 55 18.32 -0.51 -3.39
CA HIS A 55 18.99 -1.56 -4.17
C HIS A 55 18.12 -2.04 -5.33
N PHE A 56 16.81 -2.23 -5.09
CA PHE A 56 15.87 -2.62 -6.15
C PHE A 56 15.86 -1.61 -7.29
N LEU A 57 15.65 -0.33 -6.98
CA LEU A 57 15.57 0.72 -8.01
C LEU A 57 16.87 0.87 -8.79
N GLU A 58 18.03 0.85 -8.10
CA GLU A 58 19.34 0.90 -8.73
C GLU A 58 19.54 -0.28 -9.70
N LYS A 59 19.34 -1.52 -9.21
CA LYS A 59 19.55 -2.73 -10.01
C LYS A 59 18.61 -2.86 -11.18
N VAL A 60 17.36 -2.42 -11.03
CA VAL A 60 16.42 -2.40 -12.15
C VAL A 60 16.79 -1.31 -13.16
N ALA A 61 17.15 -0.11 -12.71
CA ALA A 61 17.52 0.98 -13.61
C ALA A 61 18.77 0.65 -14.44
N GLU A 62 19.80 0.05 -13.82
CA GLU A 62 21.07 -0.30 -14.46
C GLU A 62 21.02 -1.63 -15.23
N GLY A 63 20.14 -2.56 -14.85
CA GLY A 63 20.04 -3.90 -15.42
C GLY A 63 19.38 -3.94 -16.80
N ASP A 64 19.37 -5.10 -17.42
CA ASP A 64 18.77 -5.33 -18.74
C ASP A 64 17.37 -5.97 -18.69
N ASN A 65 16.80 -6.13 -17.49
CA ASN A 65 15.47 -6.73 -17.33
C ASN A 65 14.38 -5.72 -17.65
N GLN A 66 13.90 -5.76 -18.89
CA GLN A 66 12.89 -4.84 -19.38
C GLN A 66 11.53 -5.03 -18.68
N ASP A 67 11.16 -6.27 -18.34
CA ASP A 67 9.88 -6.54 -17.68
C ASP A 67 9.82 -5.86 -16.28
N LEU A 68 10.96 -5.84 -15.55
CA LEU A 68 11.05 -5.11 -14.28
C LEU A 68 11.02 -3.60 -14.47
N LYS A 69 11.69 -3.08 -15.50
CA LYS A 69 11.63 -1.64 -15.83
C LYS A 69 10.23 -1.20 -16.20
N ASP A 70 9.48 -2.03 -16.90
CA ASP A 70 8.10 -1.75 -17.34
C ASP A 70 7.08 -2.06 -16.24
N SER A 71 7.49 -2.65 -15.11
CA SER A 71 6.59 -2.94 -14.01
C SER A 71 5.99 -1.66 -13.42
N THR A 72 4.70 -1.69 -13.13
CA THR A 72 4.00 -0.55 -12.53
C THR A 72 4.65 -0.11 -11.22
N TYR A 73 5.09 -1.05 -10.40
CA TYR A 73 5.75 -0.75 -9.13
C TYR A 73 7.05 0.05 -9.34
N PHE A 74 7.93 -0.42 -10.24
CA PHE A 74 9.18 0.30 -10.52
C PHE A 74 8.90 1.71 -11.02
N GLN A 75 8.01 1.88 -11.97
CA GLN A 75 7.69 3.18 -12.55
C GLN A 75 7.17 4.18 -11.52
N LEU A 76 6.27 3.73 -10.62
CA LEU A 76 5.71 4.55 -9.57
C LEU A 76 6.77 4.93 -8.52
N GLU A 77 7.51 3.96 -7.99
CA GLU A 77 8.51 4.22 -6.96
C GLU A 77 9.70 5.03 -7.50
N TYR A 78 10.16 4.73 -8.71
CA TYR A 78 11.26 5.48 -9.33
C TYR A 78 10.92 6.97 -9.47
N THR A 79 9.66 7.28 -9.80
CA THR A 79 9.16 8.66 -9.90
C THR A 79 9.08 9.33 -8.52
N GLU A 80 8.48 8.67 -7.54
CA GLU A 80 8.30 9.25 -6.19
C GLU A 80 9.60 9.42 -5.42
N MET A 81 10.58 8.55 -5.65
CA MET A 81 11.92 8.66 -5.07
C MET A 81 12.65 9.94 -5.47
N GLN A 82 12.36 10.52 -6.65
CA GLN A 82 12.90 11.83 -7.04
C GLN A 82 12.40 12.94 -6.10
N GLY A 83 11.21 12.77 -5.53
CA GLY A 83 10.65 13.64 -4.48
C GLY A 83 11.06 13.27 -3.05
N GLY A 84 11.92 12.25 -2.87
CA GLY A 84 12.35 11.78 -1.55
C GLY A 84 11.27 11.03 -0.78
N CYS A 85 10.32 10.41 -1.47
CA CYS A 85 9.21 9.68 -0.87
C CYS A 85 9.16 8.22 -1.33
N TYR A 86 8.57 7.37 -0.49
CA TYR A 86 8.23 5.97 -0.75
C TYR A 86 6.73 5.78 -0.65
N LEU A 87 6.15 5.02 -1.57
CA LEU A 87 4.72 4.71 -1.60
C LEU A 87 4.40 3.47 -0.75
N GLY A 88 3.45 3.61 0.16
CA GLY A 88 2.82 2.46 0.80
C GLY A 88 1.73 1.84 -0.09
N SER A 89 1.27 0.66 0.29
CA SER A 89 0.21 -0.07 -0.42
C SER A 89 -1.05 0.76 -0.68
N PRO A 90 -1.55 1.63 0.25
CA PRO A 90 -2.70 2.48 -0.04
C PRO A 90 -2.47 3.44 -1.20
N ALA A 91 -1.28 4.06 -1.27
CA ALA A 91 -0.96 4.97 -2.37
C ALA A 91 -0.82 4.24 -3.69
N LEU A 92 -0.16 3.07 -3.69
CA LEU A 92 -0.04 2.22 -4.88
C LEU A 92 -1.42 1.81 -5.41
N ALA A 93 -2.31 1.35 -4.52
CA ALA A 93 -3.67 0.99 -4.89
C ALA A 93 -4.45 2.18 -5.48
N MET A 94 -4.40 3.34 -4.83
CA MET A 94 -5.08 4.55 -5.32
C MET A 94 -4.49 5.05 -6.65
N LYS A 95 -3.17 4.99 -6.84
CA LYS A 95 -2.54 5.38 -8.12
C LYS A 95 -2.89 4.44 -9.26
N ILE A 96 -2.98 3.13 -9.00
CA ILE A 96 -3.25 2.12 -10.04
C ILE A 96 -4.74 2.06 -10.39
N ALA A 97 -5.61 1.94 -9.40
CA ALA A 97 -7.05 1.84 -9.62
C ALA A 97 -7.69 3.20 -9.95
N GLY A 98 -7.22 4.28 -9.29
CA GLY A 98 -7.69 5.63 -9.52
C GLY A 98 -9.22 5.73 -9.46
N ARG A 99 -9.81 6.52 -10.37
CA ARG A 99 -11.26 6.70 -10.45
C ARG A 99 -12.03 5.49 -11.01
N LYS A 100 -11.35 4.41 -11.39
CA LYS A 100 -12.01 3.15 -11.79
C LYS A 100 -12.59 2.43 -10.57
N ALA A 101 -11.92 2.51 -9.43
CA ALA A 101 -12.47 2.01 -8.18
C ALA A 101 -13.54 2.98 -7.65
N GLN A 102 -14.69 2.44 -7.28
CA GLN A 102 -15.78 3.20 -6.67
C GLN A 102 -15.52 3.47 -5.20
N ARG A 103 -14.82 2.57 -4.51
CA ARG A 103 -14.48 2.68 -3.09
C ARG A 103 -13.10 2.11 -2.78
N PHE A 104 -12.39 2.81 -1.90
CA PHE A 104 -11.21 2.33 -1.18
C PHE A 104 -11.56 2.29 0.31
N ILE A 105 -11.30 1.17 0.96
CA ILE A 105 -11.61 0.94 2.37
C ILE A 105 -10.32 0.54 3.06
N PHE A 106 -9.89 1.35 4.03
CA PHE A 106 -8.65 1.14 4.76
C PHE A 106 -8.92 1.00 6.25
N PHE A 107 -8.33 -0.01 6.86
CA PHE A 107 -8.34 -0.25 8.29
C PHE A 107 -6.95 -0.07 8.87
N ASP A 108 -6.86 0.57 10.02
CA ASP A 108 -5.63 0.64 10.81
C ASP A 108 -5.96 0.98 12.27
N LEU A 109 -5.10 0.51 13.19
CA LEU A 109 -5.17 0.87 14.61
C LEU A 109 -4.48 2.21 14.91
N GLU A 110 -3.68 2.72 13.98
CA GLU A 110 -2.96 3.98 14.10
C GLU A 110 -3.68 5.10 13.35
N LYS A 111 -4.37 5.96 14.10
CA LYS A 111 -5.08 7.10 13.51
C LYS A 111 -4.18 7.98 12.64
N SER A 112 -2.93 8.18 13.03
CA SER A 112 -1.97 8.98 12.27
C SER A 112 -1.63 8.40 10.89
N ALA A 113 -1.70 7.07 10.75
CA ALA A 113 -1.55 6.41 9.46
C ALA A 113 -2.76 6.67 8.57
N LEU A 114 -3.96 6.54 9.11
CA LEU A 114 -5.20 6.86 8.38
C LEU A 114 -5.27 8.34 7.97
N ASP A 115 -4.82 9.26 8.83
CA ASP A 115 -4.73 10.69 8.50
C ASP A 115 -3.75 10.93 7.32
N ASN A 116 -2.64 10.17 7.24
CA ASN A 116 -1.72 10.20 6.10
C ASN A 116 -2.38 9.68 4.82
N VAL A 117 -3.15 8.60 4.91
CA VAL A 117 -3.94 8.06 3.78
C VAL A 117 -4.97 9.10 3.30
N ALA A 118 -5.69 9.74 4.23
CA ALA A 118 -6.66 10.80 3.90
C ALA A 118 -6.01 11.95 3.13
N LEU A 119 -4.87 12.44 3.62
CA LEU A 119 -4.13 13.54 2.99
C LEU A 119 -3.65 13.17 1.58
N PHE A 120 -3.20 11.93 1.39
CA PHE A 120 -2.81 11.45 0.07
C PHE A 120 -4.03 11.37 -0.87
N ALA A 121 -5.15 10.83 -0.40
CA ALA A 121 -6.39 10.73 -1.16
C ALA A 121 -6.94 12.11 -1.57
N GLU A 122 -6.84 13.11 -0.69
CA GLU A 122 -7.22 14.48 -0.97
C GLU A 122 -6.39 15.07 -2.12
N ARG A 123 -5.05 14.91 -2.05
CA ARG A 123 -4.13 15.39 -3.11
C ARG A 123 -4.33 14.68 -4.45
N ALA A 124 -4.81 13.43 -4.41
CA ALA A 124 -5.12 12.63 -5.60
C ALA A 124 -6.55 12.85 -6.13
N ASP A 125 -7.36 13.70 -5.49
CA ASP A 125 -8.78 13.94 -5.80
C ASP A 125 -9.63 12.65 -5.72
N LEU A 126 -9.30 11.80 -4.75
CA LEU A 126 -9.96 10.51 -4.49
C LEU A 126 -10.68 10.44 -3.13
N LEU A 127 -10.54 11.48 -2.29
CA LEU A 127 -11.06 11.48 -0.93
C LEU A 127 -12.56 11.10 -0.83
N PRO A 128 -13.44 11.52 -1.75
CA PRO A 128 -14.85 11.12 -1.70
C PRO A 128 -15.08 9.59 -1.84
N SER A 129 -14.12 8.87 -2.41
CA SER A 129 -14.19 7.41 -2.59
C SER A 129 -13.45 6.64 -1.49
N VAL A 130 -12.81 7.33 -0.52
CA VAL A 130 -12.00 6.71 0.52
C VAL A 130 -12.76 6.64 1.83
N HIS A 131 -12.80 5.45 2.42
CA HIS A 131 -13.41 5.16 3.72
C HIS A 131 -12.33 4.65 4.68
N LEU A 132 -12.18 5.33 5.80
CA LEU A 132 -11.13 5.06 6.79
C LEU A 132 -11.76 4.54 8.08
N TYR A 133 -11.30 3.42 8.57
CA TYR A 133 -11.80 2.78 9.79
C TYR A 133 -10.65 2.63 10.80
N HIS A 134 -10.72 3.42 11.88
CA HIS A 134 -9.80 3.34 13.01
C HIS A 134 -10.27 2.25 13.97
N THR A 135 -10.04 0.99 13.60
CA THR A 135 -10.47 -0.18 14.36
C THR A 135 -9.63 -1.40 13.98
N ASP A 136 -9.77 -2.47 14.75
CA ASP A 136 -9.21 -3.77 14.38
C ASP A 136 -9.75 -4.21 13.02
N SER A 137 -8.83 -4.63 12.15
CA SER A 137 -9.15 -4.97 10.76
C SER A 137 -9.98 -6.24 10.64
N LEU A 138 -9.77 -7.22 11.52
CA LEU A 138 -10.51 -8.49 11.48
C LEU A 138 -11.98 -8.25 11.80
N GLU A 139 -12.26 -7.53 12.89
CA GLU A 139 -13.63 -7.14 13.26
C GLU A 139 -14.28 -6.29 12.15
N GLY A 140 -13.55 -5.31 11.65
CA GLY A 140 -14.02 -4.40 10.62
C GLY A 140 -14.35 -5.12 9.31
N VAL A 141 -13.49 -6.01 8.83
CA VAL A 141 -13.71 -6.77 7.59
C VAL A 141 -14.87 -7.76 7.76
N ILE A 142 -14.95 -8.47 8.89
CA ILE A 142 -16.07 -9.38 9.16
C ILE A 142 -17.40 -8.62 9.10
N ALA A 143 -17.48 -7.43 9.69
CA ALA A 143 -18.69 -6.60 9.64
C ALA A 143 -19.03 -6.13 8.21
N LEU A 144 -18.02 -5.93 7.35
CA LEU A 144 -18.23 -5.52 5.97
C LEU A 144 -18.60 -6.66 5.02
N LEU A 145 -18.19 -7.91 5.30
CA LEU A 145 -18.36 -9.05 4.40
C LEU A 145 -19.77 -9.15 3.78
N PRO A 146 -20.88 -8.98 4.54
CA PRO A 146 -22.21 -9.06 3.95
C PRO A 146 -22.53 -8.00 2.89
N SER A 147 -21.81 -6.87 2.92
CA SER A 147 -22.00 -5.74 2.01
C SER A 147 -21.00 -5.70 0.85
N LEU A 148 -20.00 -6.57 0.88
CA LEU A 148 -18.97 -6.61 -0.17
C LEU A 148 -19.53 -7.30 -1.42
N ARG A 149 -19.17 -6.74 -2.57
CA ARG A 149 -19.54 -7.26 -3.88
C ARG A 149 -18.52 -8.33 -4.33
N LYS A 150 -18.90 -9.14 -5.30
CA LYS A 150 -18.03 -10.18 -5.87
C LYS A 150 -16.78 -9.61 -6.55
N ASP A 151 -16.84 -8.36 -7.00
CA ASP A 151 -15.75 -7.60 -7.61
C ASP A 151 -14.95 -6.77 -6.59
N THR A 152 -14.86 -7.25 -5.35
CA THR A 152 -14.04 -6.67 -4.30
C THR A 152 -12.68 -7.33 -4.26
N PHE A 153 -11.62 -6.53 -4.26
CA PHE A 153 -10.25 -6.97 -3.97
C PHE A 153 -9.95 -6.71 -2.49
N VAL A 154 -9.49 -7.72 -1.77
CA VAL A 154 -9.09 -7.60 -0.37
C VAL A 154 -7.59 -7.86 -0.24
N HIS A 155 -6.84 -6.86 0.17
CA HIS A 155 -5.42 -6.94 0.51
C HIS A 155 -5.25 -7.20 2.00
N ILE A 156 -4.61 -8.29 2.35
CA ILE A 156 -4.38 -8.71 3.74
C ILE A 156 -2.86 -8.80 3.94
N ASP A 157 -2.29 -7.84 4.67
CA ASP A 157 -0.87 -7.80 5.00
C ASP A 157 -0.68 -7.50 6.49
N PRO A 158 -0.96 -8.48 7.38
CA PRO A 158 -0.83 -8.29 8.81
C PRO A 158 0.63 -8.18 9.24
N TYR A 159 0.89 -7.30 10.20
CA TYR A 159 2.18 -7.24 10.88
C TYR A 159 2.33 -8.49 11.75
N GLU A 160 3.43 -9.25 11.58
CA GLU A 160 3.75 -10.42 12.39
C GLU A 160 2.67 -11.53 12.38
N ILE A 161 2.31 -12.00 11.19
CA ILE A 161 1.30 -13.06 10.96
C ILE A 161 1.53 -14.36 11.77
N ASP A 162 2.77 -14.60 12.20
CA ASP A 162 3.19 -15.78 12.96
C ASP A 162 3.04 -15.60 14.48
N LYS A 163 2.80 -14.40 14.97
CA LYS A 163 2.53 -14.18 16.39
C LYS A 163 1.05 -14.44 16.69
N LYS A 164 0.80 -15.41 17.57
CA LYS A 164 -0.55 -15.57 18.14
C LYS A 164 -0.94 -14.26 18.81
N GLY A 165 -2.09 -13.71 18.41
CA GLY A 165 -2.66 -12.55 19.07
C GLY A 165 -2.75 -12.79 20.58
N THR A 166 -2.56 -11.75 21.39
CA THR A 166 -2.64 -11.80 22.85
C THR A 166 -4.05 -12.02 23.38
N SER A 167 -5.05 -12.14 22.51
CA SER A 167 -6.42 -12.60 22.82
C SER A 167 -6.52 -14.08 22.52
N GLY A 168 -5.98 -14.90 23.44
CA GLY A 168 -6.19 -16.34 23.49
C GLY A 168 -7.46 -16.67 24.20
#